data_bdfc08a85d315be4d752007130979ebc
#
_entry.id   bdfc08a85d315be4d752007130979ebc
#
_cell.length_a   1.000
_cell.length_b   1.000
_cell.length_c   1.000
_cell.angle_alpha   90.00
_cell.angle_beta   90.00
_cell.angle_gamma   90.00
#
_symmetry.space_group_name_H-M   'P 1'
#
loop_
_entity.id
_entity.type
_entity.pdbx_description
1 polymer ?
#
loop_
_entity_poly.entity_id
_entity_poly.type
_entity_poly.pdbx_seq_one_letter_code
_entity_poly.pdbx_strand_id
1 'polypeptide(L)'
;LLSLFNKKSKNLLGIDISSSSIKLLELSKQGDKYRVERYATRPLPPGAVVEKNIANVEAVGEEIEKLATLVKTKTTGAAVAVSGSSVIAKTIELNASLTDLEMENQIIVEADQYIPYSLDEVAIDFERQLPSRKNEGMVEVLLAACKRENVELRVDALQMAGYEAMVVDIEAYAMERAFKLLSEQMDLSPEGIVAIMDIGATMTTIY
;
A
#
# COMPACT_ATOMS: atom_id res chain seq x y z
N LEU A 1 18.75 -29.05 10.75
CA LEU A 1 18.16 -29.48 9.48
C LEU A 1 17.80 -28.24 8.70
N LEU A 2 18.60 -27.99 7.65
CA LEU A 2 18.52 -26.89 6.72
C LEU A 2 17.12 -26.81 6.08
N SER A 3 16.43 -25.69 6.30
CA SER A 3 15.22 -25.34 5.56
C SER A 3 15.62 -24.96 4.13
N LEU A 4 15.61 -25.92 3.24
CA LEU A 4 15.85 -25.78 1.78
C LEU A 4 14.58 -25.31 1.04
N PHE A 5 13.72 -24.58 1.67
CA PHE A 5 12.59 -23.92 0.98
C PHE A 5 12.90 -22.44 0.80
N ASN A 6 13.62 -22.15 -0.27
CA ASN A 6 13.61 -20.83 -0.88
C ASN A 6 12.16 -20.55 -1.31
N LYS A 7 11.39 -19.88 -0.43
CA LYS A 7 10.08 -19.38 -0.79
C LYS A 7 10.31 -18.36 -1.90
N LYS A 8 10.22 -18.81 -3.18
CA LYS A 8 10.10 -17.87 -4.30
C LYS A 8 9.03 -16.86 -3.90
N SER A 9 9.39 -15.59 -3.79
CA SER A 9 8.40 -14.55 -3.56
C SER A 9 7.35 -14.73 -4.66
N LYS A 10 6.11 -15.01 -4.27
CA LYS A 10 5.03 -15.12 -5.25
C LYS A 10 4.95 -13.76 -5.94
N ASN A 11 4.98 -13.74 -7.26
CA ASN A 11 4.71 -12.52 -8.01
C ASN A 11 3.35 -11.99 -7.57
N LEU A 12 3.26 -10.69 -7.41
CA LEU A 12 2.02 -10.00 -7.11
C LEU A 12 1.64 -9.12 -8.30
N LEU A 13 0.35 -8.94 -8.50
CA LEU A 13 -0.18 -7.91 -9.37
C LEU A 13 -0.26 -6.61 -8.58
N GLY A 14 0.34 -5.54 -9.09
CA GLY A 14 0.04 -4.19 -8.61
C GLY A 14 -1.25 -3.71 -9.28
N ILE A 15 -2.26 -3.35 -8.49
CA ILE A 15 -3.51 -2.81 -9.00
C ILE A 15 -3.73 -1.41 -8.41
N ASP A 16 -3.69 -0.41 -9.28
CA ASP A 16 -3.99 0.99 -8.93
C ASP A 16 -5.45 1.28 -9.28
N ILE A 17 -6.23 1.67 -8.27
CA ILE A 17 -7.64 2.06 -8.40
C ILE A 17 -7.72 3.57 -8.25
N SER A 18 -7.73 4.27 -9.38
CA SER A 18 -7.80 5.73 -9.45
C SER A 18 -9.23 6.21 -9.69
N SER A 19 -9.48 7.53 -9.65
CA SER A 19 -10.83 8.11 -9.82
C SER A 19 -11.50 7.81 -11.15
N SER A 20 -10.72 7.60 -12.22
CA SER A 20 -11.26 7.44 -13.59
C SER A 20 -10.81 6.16 -14.28
N SER A 21 -9.87 5.42 -13.68
CA SER A 21 -9.32 4.21 -14.32
C SER A 21 -8.71 3.26 -13.30
N ILE A 22 -8.64 1.99 -13.69
CA ILE A 22 -7.84 0.96 -13.02
C ILE A 22 -6.63 0.66 -13.89
N LYS A 23 -5.49 0.49 -13.25
CA LYS A 23 -4.24 0.06 -13.89
C LYS A 23 -3.75 -1.22 -13.23
N LEU A 24 -3.29 -2.15 -14.04
CA LEU A 24 -2.70 -3.39 -13.60
C LEU A 24 -1.26 -3.48 -14.11
N LEU A 25 -0.36 -3.85 -13.22
CA LEU A 25 1.05 -4.08 -13.53
C LEU A 25 1.51 -5.41 -12.94
N GLU A 26 2.13 -6.25 -13.74
CA GLU A 26 2.83 -7.46 -13.31
C GLU A 26 4.32 -7.31 -13.57
N LEU A 27 5.11 -7.50 -12.53
CA LEU A 27 6.56 -7.43 -12.60
C LEU A 27 7.19 -8.78 -12.27
N SER A 28 8.30 -9.10 -12.93
CA SER A 28 9.22 -10.16 -12.52
C SER A 28 10.55 -9.57 -12.10
N LYS A 29 11.17 -10.14 -11.07
CA LYS A 29 12.50 -9.74 -10.63
C LYS A 29 13.55 -10.65 -11.32
N GLN A 30 14.53 -10.04 -11.98
CA GLN A 30 15.65 -10.71 -12.64
C GLN A 30 16.96 -10.13 -12.09
N GLY A 31 17.53 -10.78 -11.08
CA GLY A 31 18.63 -10.22 -10.30
C GLY A 31 18.17 -8.96 -9.56
N ASP A 32 18.83 -7.83 -9.79
CA ASP A 32 18.49 -6.54 -9.18
C ASP A 32 17.55 -5.69 -10.05
N LYS A 33 17.15 -6.20 -11.21
CA LYS A 33 16.28 -5.47 -12.14
C LYS A 33 14.87 -6.04 -12.14
N TYR A 34 13.89 -5.15 -12.41
CA TYR A 34 12.51 -5.52 -12.64
C TYR A 34 12.20 -5.47 -14.13
N ARG A 35 11.41 -6.43 -14.58
CA ARG A 35 10.89 -6.49 -15.94
C ARG A 35 9.36 -6.42 -15.89
N VAL A 36 8.78 -5.57 -16.73
CA VAL A 36 7.32 -5.52 -16.92
C VAL A 36 6.91 -6.73 -17.73
N GLU A 37 6.13 -7.61 -17.11
CA GLU A 37 5.57 -8.79 -17.77
C GLU A 37 4.23 -8.47 -18.41
N ARG A 38 3.39 -7.69 -17.72
CA ARG A 38 2.07 -7.27 -18.19
C ARG A 38 1.75 -5.89 -17.67
N TYR A 39 1.06 -5.15 -18.51
CA TYR A 39 0.46 -3.87 -18.15
C TYR A 39 -0.84 -3.69 -18.91
N ALA A 40 -1.85 -3.21 -18.23
CA ALA A 40 -3.10 -2.80 -18.87
C ALA A 40 -3.81 -1.73 -18.03
N THR A 41 -4.69 -0.98 -18.67
CA THR A 41 -5.54 0.01 -18.02
C THR A 41 -6.97 -0.10 -18.58
N ARG A 42 -7.94 0.21 -17.72
CA ARG A 42 -9.36 0.31 -18.10
C ARG A 42 -10.00 1.52 -17.44
N PRO A 43 -10.92 2.21 -18.14
CA PRO A 43 -11.68 3.27 -17.53
C PRO A 43 -12.65 2.70 -16.49
N LEU A 44 -12.93 3.49 -15.46
CA LEU A 44 -14.00 3.24 -14.50
C LEU A 44 -15.26 4.01 -14.87
N PRO A 45 -16.44 3.48 -14.55
CA PRO A 45 -17.68 4.23 -14.63
C PRO A 45 -17.62 5.50 -13.77
N PRO A 46 -18.22 6.62 -14.22
CA PRO A 46 -18.28 7.82 -13.40
C PRO A 46 -18.91 7.57 -12.03
N GLY A 47 -18.28 8.08 -10.98
CA GLY A 47 -18.76 7.91 -9.60
C GLY A 47 -18.44 6.57 -8.95
N ALA A 48 -17.78 5.62 -9.63
CA ALA A 48 -17.34 4.37 -9.00
C ALA A 48 -16.27 4.60 -7.92
N VAL A 49 -15.44 5.62 -8.11
CA VAL A 49 -14.44 6.09 -7.14
C VAL A 49 -14.60 7.60 -6.99
N VAL A 50 -14.76 8.07 -5.76
CA VAL A 50 -14.93 9.49 -5.40
C VAL A 50 -13.85 9.85 -4.38
N GLU A 51 -13.08 10.91 -4.66
CA GLU A 51 -12.00 11.37 -3.78
C GLU A 51 -11.05 10.23 -3.35
N LYS A 52 -10.67 9.39 -4.31
CA LYS A 52 -9.83 8.19 -4.12
C LYS A 52 -10.44 7.09 -3.23
N ASN A 53 -11.70 7.20 -2.82
CA ASN A 53 -12.42 6.16 -2.09
C ASN A 53 -13.40 5.43 -3.03
N ILE A 54 -13.48 4.10 -2.88
CA ILE A 54 -14.41 3.28 -3.65
C ILE A 54 -15.83 3.60 -3.17
N ALA A 55 -16.68 4.07 -4.08
CA ALA A 55 -18.10 4.35 -3.82
C ALA A 55 -19.02 3.26 -4.39
N ASN A 56 -18.54 2.49 -5.37
CA ASN A 56 -19.27 1.36 -5.95
C ASN A 56 -18.29 0.20 -6.16
N VAL A 57 -18.28 -0.72 -5.22
CA VAL A 57 -17.34 -1.85 -5.18
C VAL A 57 -17.60 -2.85 -6.31
N GLU A 58 -18.87 -3.06 -6.67
CA GLU A 58 -19.28 -3.95 -7.75
C GLU A 58 -18.73 -3.45 -9.09
N ALA A 59 -18.92 -2.17 -9.39
CA ALA A 59 -18.42 -1.59 -10.63
C ALA A 59 -16.87 -1.65 -10.72
N VAL A 60 -16.18 -1.45 -9.61
CA VAL A 60 -14.71 -1.57 -9.55
C VAL A 60 -14.29 -3.02 -9.74
N GLY A 61 -14.93 -3.97 -9.04
CA GLY A 61 -14.64 -5.41 -9.15
C GLY A 61 -14.84 -5.95 -10.58
N GLU A 62 -15.94 -5.58 -11.24
CA GLU A 62 -16.19 -5.96 -12.63
C GLU A 62 -15.11 -5.43 -13.59
N GLU A 63 -14.65 -4.20 -13.42
CA GLU A 63 -13.60 -3.65 -14.30
C GLU A 63 -12.24 -4.28 -14.02
N ILE A 64 -11.94 -4.67 -12.77
CA ILE A 64 -10.75 -5.47 -12.45
C ILE A 64 -10.82 -6.84 -13.13
N GLU A 65 -11.96 -7.53 -13.07
CA GLU A 65 -12.17 -8.84 -13.73
C GLU A 65 -11.96 -8.75 -15.25
N LYS A 66 -12.55 -7.74 -15.89
CA LYS A 66 -12.37 -7.47 -17.33
C LYS A 66 -10.90 -7.21 -17.66
N LEU A 67 -10.19 -6.47 -16.80
CA LEU A 67 -8.77 -6.18 -16.95
C LEU A 67 -7.93 -7.45 -16.82
N ALA A 68 -8.23 -8.29 -15.85
CA ALA A 68 -7.61 -9.58 -15.62
C ALA A 68 -7.72 -10.52 -16.82
N THR A 69 -8.92 -10.58 -17.39
CA THR A 69 -9.20 -11.38 -18.60
C THR A 69 -8.37 -10.89 -19.77
N LEU A 70 -8.19 -9.58 -19.92
CA LEU A 70 -7.39 -8.96 -20.98
C LEU A 70 -5.91 -9.34 -20.89
N VAL A 71 -5.33 -9.30 -19.69
CA VAL A 71 -3.88 -9.54 -19.49
C VAL A 71 -3.52 -11.02 -19.42
N LYS A 72 -4.49 -11.91 -19.21
CA LYS A 72 -4.29 -13.38 -19.16
C LYS A 72 -3.19 -13.78 -18.19
N THR A 73 -3.16 -13.17 -17.01
CA THR A 73 -2.19 -13.53 -15.98
C THR A 73 -2.58 -14.83 -15.27
N LYS A 74 -1.57 -15.54 -14.72
CA LYS A 74 -1.77 -16.68 -13.82
C LYS A 74 -1.58 -16.31 -12.35
N THR A 75 -1.17 -15.09 -12.08
CA THR A 75 -0.95 -14.57 -10.74
C THR A 75 -2.30 -14.25 -10.11
N THR A 76 -2.55 -14.77 -8.92
CA THR A 76 -3.82 -14.61 -8.18
C THR A 76 -3.69 -13.68 -6.97
N GLY A 77 -2.47 -13.43 -6.52
CA GLY A 77 -2.22 -12.47 -5.44
C GLY A 77 -2.07 -11.05 -5.96
N ALA A 78 -2.68 -10.08 -5.30
CA ALA A 78 -2.61 -8.68 -5.67
C ALA A 78 -2.16 -7.78 -4.52
N ALA A 79 -1.54 -6.66 -4.88
CA ALA A 79 -1.24 -5.54 -4.02
C ALA A 79 -2.04 -4.33 -4.49
N VAL A 80 -2.67 -3.65 -3.55
CA VAL A 80 -3.39 -2.38 -3.74
C VAL A 80 -2.93 -1.37 -2.71
N ALA A 81 -3.39 -0.13 -2.80
CA ALA A 81 -3.08 0.89 -1.81
C ALA A 81 -4.31 1.70 -1.41
N VAL A 82 -4.33 2.16 -0.16
CA VAL A 82 -5.25 3.19 0.32
C VAL A 82 -4.67 4.57 0.04
N SER A 83 -5.54 5.56 -0.14
CA SER A 83 -5.10 6.95 -0.33
C SER A 83 -4.37 7.46 0.91
N GLY A 84 -3.26 8.16 0.70
CA GLY A 84 -2.51 8.79 1.80
C GLY A 84 -3.35 9.80 2.59
N SER A 85 -4.29 10.51 1.96
CA SER A 85 -5.22 11.45 2.62
C SER A 85 -6.20 10.76 3.58
N SER A 86 -6.41 9.45 3.44
CA SER A 86 -7.28 8.65 4.30
C SER A 86 -6.54 7.95 5.43
N VAL A 87 -5.23 8.14 5.55
CA VAL A 87 -4.36 7.46 6.51
C VAL A 87 -3.77 8.45 7.50
N ILE A 88 -3.83 8.10 8.76
CA ILE A 88 -3.08 8.74 9.83
C ILE A 88 -1.76 7.99 9.96
N ALA A 89 -0.65 8.64 9.64
CA ALA A 89 0.68 8.10 9.83
C ALA A 89 1.43 8.91 10.90
N LYS A 90 1.99 8.23 11.89
CA LYS A 90 2.70 8.87 13.00
C LYS A 90 3.87 8.03 13.48
N THR A 91 5.00 8.66 13.72
CA THR A 91 6.12 8.01 14.41
C THR A 91 5.98 8.22 15.92
N ILE A 92 5.98 7.12 16.66
CA ILE A 92 5.96 7.08 18.12
C ILE A 92 7.23 6.38 18.62
N GLU A 93 7.55 6.54 19.89
CA GLU A 93 8.70 5.88 20.50
C GLU A 93 8.20 4.83 21.51
N LEU A 94 8.65 3.60 21.35
CA LEU A 94 8.34 2.50 22.26
C LEU A 94 9.64 1.89 22.81
N ASN A 95 9.55 1.14 23.89
CA ASN A 95 10.69 0.44 24.44
C ASN A 95 11.21 -0.61 23.46
N ALA A 96 12.50 -0.56 23.14
CA ALA A 96 13.12 -1.45 22.15
C ALA A 96 13.15 -2.93 22.60
N SER A 97 12.98 -3.22 23.88
CA SER A 97 12.95 -4.58 24.44
C SER A 97 11.59 -5.29 24.23
N LEU A 98 10.53 -4.56 23.86
CA LEU A 98 9.23 -5.14 23.62
C LEU A 98 9.26 -6.07 22.42
N THR A 99 8.56 -7.20 22.51
CA THR A 99 8.21 -8.03 21.36
C THR A 99 7.18 -7.34 20.49
N ASP A 100 7.01 -7.80 19.25
CA ASP A 100 6.01 -7.20 18.34
C ASP A 100 4.58 -7.31 18.91
N LEU A 101 4.24 -8.41 19.59
CA LEU A 101 2.94 -8.57 20.26
C LEU A 101 2.75 -7.58 21.43
N GLU A 102 3.79 -7.34 22.22
CA GLU A 102 3.73 -6.34 23.31
C GLU A 102 3.63 -4.93 22.75
N MET A 103 4.32 -4.63 21.65
CA MET A 103 4.19 -3.35 20.94
C MET A 103 2.79 -3.16 20.42
N GLU A 104 2.21 -4.18 19.75
CA GLU A 104 0.84 -4.14 19.25
C GLU A 104 -0.15 -3.81 20.38
N ASN A 105 -0.05 -4.51 21.52
CA ASN A 105 -0.91 -4.25 22.66
C ASN A 105 -0.73 -2.82 23.22
N GLN A 106 0.49 -2.34 23.32
CA GLN A 106 0.76 -0.97 23.79
C GLN A 106 0.22 0.07 22.83
N ILE A 107 0.40 -0.12 21.51
CA ILE A 107 -0.13 0.75 20.46
C ILE A 107 -1.66 0.82 20.57
N ILE A 108 -2.35 -0.30 20.73
CA ILE A 108 -3.81 -0.34 20.87
C ILE A 108 -4.27 0.47 22.09
N VAL A 109 -3.58 0.35 23.21
CA VAL A 109 -3.89 1.10 24.46
C VAL A 109 -3.69 2.61 24.28
N GLU A 110 -2.67 3.01 23.52
CA GLU A 110 -2.32 4.41 23.29
C GLU A 110 -3.02 5.02 22.08
N ALA A 111 -3.63 4.19 21.24
CA ALA A 111 -4.17 4.58 19.94
C ALA A 111 -5.22 5.70 20.03
N ASP A 112 -6.05 5.73 21.09
CA ASP A 112 -7.05 6.77 21.32
C ASP A 112 -6.44 8.19 21.41
N GLN A 113 -5.14 8.31 21.72
CA GLN A 113 -4.45 9.60 21.75
C GLN A 113 -4.11 10.14 20.37
N TYR A 114 -4.09 9.26 19.35
CA TYR A 114 -3.60 9.55 18.01
C TYR A 114 -4.66 9.40 16.92
N ILE A 115 -5.67 8.57 17.18
CA ILE A 115 -6.66 8.16 16.19
C ILE A 115 -8.03 8.72 16.61
N PRO A 116 -8.63 9.66 15.85
CA PRO A 116 -9.90 10.30 16.19
C PRO A 116 -11.12 9.46 15.79
N TYR A 117 -10.98 8.14 15.71
CA TYR A 117 -12.02 7.18 15.34
C TYR A 117 -12.07 6.06 16.37
N SER A 118 -13.20 5.38 16.48
CA SER A 118 -13.33 4.18 17.31
C SER A 118 -12.44 3.07 16.79
N LEU A 119 -11.72 2.37 17.69
CA LEU A 119 -10.72 1.36 17.31
C LEU A 119 -11.32 0.15 16.57
N ASP A 120 -12.60 -0.13 16.78
CA ASP A 120 -13.34 -1.16 16.05
C ASP A 120 -13.62 -0.80 14.58
N GLU A 121 -13.62 0.51 14.24
CA GLU A 121 -13.77 1.01 12.88
C GLU A 121 -12.46 1.25 12.14
N VAL A 122 -11.31 0.98 12.79
CA VAL A 122 -9.98 1.31 12.26
C VAL A 122 -9.19 0.04 11.95
N ALA A 123 -8.49 0.05 10.82
CA ALA A 123 -7.37 -0.84 10.53
C ALA A 123 -6.07 -0.14 10.97
N ILE A 124 -5.29 -0.82 11.81
CA ILE A 124 -4.03 -0.32 12.36
C ILE A 124 -2.94 -1.29 11.96
N ASP A 125 -1.79 -0.75 11.56
CA ASP A 125 -0.56 -1.49 11.33
C ASP A 125 0.62 -0.66 11.82
N PHE A 126 1.75 -1.31 12.10
CA PHE A 126 2.95 -0.61 12.56
C PHE A 126 4.21 -1.27 12.04
N GLU A 127 5.25 -0.46 11.91
CA GLU A 127 6.57 -0.93 11.50
C GLU A 127 7.64 -0.37 12.44
N ARG A 128 8.45 -1.27 13.00
CA ARG A 128 9.61 -0.93 13.80
C ARG A 128 10.68 -0.28 12.90
N GLN A 129 11.08 0.92 13.25
CA GLN A 129 12.06 1.70 12.52
C GLN A 129 13.46 1.60 13.18
N LEU A 130 14.24 2.65 13.12
CA LEU A 130 15.57 2.74 13.72
C LEU A 130 15.47 2.99 15.24
N PRO A 131 16.55 2.67 16.00
CA PRO A 131 16.66 3.10 17.37
C PRO A 131 16.49 4.62 17.49
N SER A 132 15.78 5.05 18.55
CA SER A 132 15.60 6.48 18.80
C SER A 132 16.94 7.19 18.96
N ARG A 133 17.09 8.32 18.30
CA ARG A 133 18.26 9.20 18.47
C ARG A 133 18.16 10.09 19.69
N LYS A 134 16.96 10.17 20.30
CA LYS A 134 16.67 11.07 21.41
C LYS A 134 16.69 10.34 22.75
N ASN A 135 16.19 9.11 22.77
CA ASN A 135 15.96 8.35 23.99
C ASN A 135 16.63 6.97 23.91
N GLU A 136 17.64 6.74 24.73
CA GLU A 136 18.34 5.46 24.79
C GLU A 136 17.38 4.34 25.27
N GLY A 137 17.46 3.17 24.65
CA GLY A 137 16.59 2.03 24.94
C GLY A 137 15.20 2.12 24.27
N MET A 138 14.93 3.17 23.49
CA MET A 138 13.71 3.32 22.72
C MET A 138 13.95 3.06 21.24
N VAL A 139 12.89 2.65 20.53
CA VAL A 139 12.84 2.46 19.08
C VAL A 139 11.73 3.31 18.50
N GLU A 140 12.00 3.93 17.37
CA GLU A 140 10.97 4.60 16.60
C GLU A 140 10.05 3.54 15.94
N VAL A 141 8.76 3.75 16.02
CA VAL A 141 7.75 2.89 15.42
C VAL A 141 6.85 3.75 14.56
N LEU A 142 6.77 3.43 13.28
CA LEU A 142 5.81 4.05 12.38
C LEU A 142 4.46 3.38 12.59
N LEU A 143 3.50 4.14 13.07
CA LEU A 143 2.10 3.77 13.20
C LEU A 143 1.32 4.27 11.99
N ALA A 144 0.53 3.41 11.39
CA ALA A 144 -0.40 3.76 10.33
C ALA A 144 -1.80 3.29 10.68
N ALA A 145 -2.78 4.16 10.48
CA ALA A 145 -4.18 3.86 10.76
C ALA A 145 -5.10 4.47 9.70
N CYS A 146 -6.11 3.74 9.29
CA CYS A 146 -7.15 4.25 8.40
C CYS A 146 -8.49 3.60 8.74
N LYS A 147 -9.60 4.15 8.22
CA LYS A 147 -10.89 3.49 8.36
C LYS A 147 -10.83 2.09 7.76
N ARG A 148 -11.31 1.11 8.51
CA ARG A 148 -11.36 -0.31 8.10
C ARG A 148 -12.10 -0.49 6.78
N GLU A 149 -13.20 0.24 6.59
CA GLU A 149 -13.98 0.26 5.35
C GLU A 149 -13.10 0.55 4.10
N ASN A 150 -12.13 1.47 4.20
CA ASN A 150 -11.25 1.79 3.08
C ASN A 150 -10.36 0.62 2.65
N VAL A 151 -10.00 -0.25 3.59
CA VAL A 151 -9.27 -1.49 3.32
C VAL A 151 -10.21 -2.55 2.76
N GLU A 152 -11.36 -2.76 3.43
CA GLU A 152 -12.32 -3.81 3.08
C GLU A 152 -12.88 -3.63 1.67
N LEU A 153 -13.29 -2.43 1.27
CA LEU A 153 -13.77 -2.15 -0.09
C LEU A 153 -12.74 -2.52 -1.18
N ARG A 154 -11.45 -2.36 -0.89
CA ARG A 154 -10.39 -2.77 -1.82
C ARG A 154 -10.22 -4.28 -1.88
N VAL A 155 -10.28 -4.93 -0.73
CA VAL A 155 -10.24 -6.39 -0.61
C VAL A 155 -11.42 -7.00 -1.34
N ASP A 156 -12.63 -6.48 -1.11
CA ASP A 156 -13.86 -6.96 -1.74
C ASP A 156 -13.83 -6.81 -3.26
N ALA A 157 -13.41 -5.65 -3.78
CA ALA A 157 -13.25 -5.44 -5.21
C ALA A 157 -12.27 -6.44 -5.86
N LEU A 158 -11.18 -6.77 -5.17
CA LEU A 158 -10.22 -7.79 -5.63
C LEU A 158 -10.82 -9.19 -5.59
N GLN A 159 -11.52 -9.54 -4.51
CA GLN A 159 -12.14 -10.86 -4.34
C GLN A 159 -13.23 -11.11 -5.39
N MET A 160 -14.04 -10.10 -5.71
CA MET A 160 -15.04 -10.17 -6.78
C MET A 160 -14.39 -10.47 -8.14
N ALA A 161 -13.20 -9.96 -8.39
CA ALA A 161 -12.43 -10.23 -9.59
C ALA A 161 -11.59 -11.52 -9.54
N GLY A 162 -11.71 -12.33 -8.48
CA GLY A 162 -11.01 -13.60 -8.30
C GLY A 162 -9.55 -13.46 -7.82
N TYR A 163 -9.19 -12.31 -7.26
CA TYR A 163 -7.85 -12.05 -6.71
C TYR A 163 -7.86 -12.08 -5.17
N GLU A 164 -6.74 -12.52 -4.61
CA GLU A 164 -6.46 -12.45 -3.18
C GLU A 164 -5.68 -11.16 -2.87
N ALA A 165 -6.20 -10.31 -2.00
CA ALA A 165 -5.50 -9.15 -1.50
C ALA A 165 -4.37 -9.61 -0.55
N MET A 166 -3.14 -9.66 -1.06
CA MET A 166 -1.96 -10.04 -0.29
C MET A 166 -1.33 -8.86 0.45
N VAL A 167 -1.50 -7.66 -0.10
CA VAL A 167 -0.98 -6.41 0.45
C VAL A 167 -1.99 -5.29 0.20
N VAL A 168 -2.31 -4.56 1.25
CA VAL A 168 -2.98 -3.25 1.16
C VAL A 168 -2.02 -2.21 1.73
N ASP A 169 -1.37 -1.49 0.85
CA ASP A 169 -0.33 -0.52 1.16
C ASP A 169 -0.90 0.91 1.30
N ILE A 170 -0.05 1.88 1.54
CA ILE A 170 -0.36 3.30 1.53
C ILE A 170 0.26 3.92 0.27
N GLU A 171 -0.52 4.66 -0.53
CA GLU A 171 -0.05 5.26 -1.79
C GLU A 171 1.28 6.01 -1.64
N ALA A 172 1.45 6.80 -0.57
CA ALA A 172 2.65 7.58 -0.35
C ALA A 172 3.90 6.71 -0.23
N TYR A 173 3.81 5.60 0.52
CA TYR A 173 4.94 4.69 0.68
C TYR A 173 5.18 3.80 -0.53
N ALA A 174 4.12 3.43 -1.25
CA ALA A 174 4.25 2.75 -2.54
C ALA A 174 4.97 3.64 -3.55
N MET A 175 4.61 4.94 -3.60
CA MET A 175 5.24 5.94 -4.45
C MET A 175 6.71 6.16 -4.09
N GLU A 176 7.02 6.28 -2.79
CA GLU A 176 8.41 6.41 -2.30
C GLU A 176 9.27 5.22 -2.73
N ARG A 177 8.75 3.98 -2.56
CA ARG A 177 9.47 2.77 -2.97
C ARG A 177 9.67 2.69 -4.48
N ALA A 178 8.66 3.07 -5.28
CA ALA A 178 8.78 3.13 -6.72
C ALA A 178 9.81 4.18 -7.15
N PHE A 179 9.80 5.35 -6.49
CA PHE A 179 10.79 6.40 -6.75
C PHE A 179 12.22 5.94 -6.44
N LYS A 180 12.45 5.22 -5.34
CA LYS A 180 13.78 4.67 -5.01
C LYS A 180 14.33 3.78 -6.12
N LEU A 181 13.49 2.99 -6.80
CA LEU A 181 13.92 2.17 -7.94
C LEU A 181 14.29 3.00 -9.18
N LEU A 182 13.68 4.17 -9.34
CA LEU A 182 13.90 5.04 -10.50
C LEU A 182 15.03 6.05 -10.24
N SER A 183 15.22 6.48 -9.02
CA SER A 183 16.19 7.52 -8.65
C SER A 183 17.62 7.16 -9.00
N GLU A 184 17.99 5.88 -8.95
CA GLU A 184 19.31 5.38 -9.39
C GLU A 184 19.57 5.65 -10.88
N GLN A 185 18.52 5.83 -11.69
CA GLN A 185 18.60 6.09 -13.12
C GLN A 185 18.51 7.59 -13.46
N MET A 186 18.18 8.44 -12.46
CA MET A 186 17.87 9.85 -12.69
C MET A 186 19.01 10.82 -12.34
N ASP A 187 20.17 10.32 -11.94
CA ASP A 187 21.36 11.13 -11.56
C ASP A 187 21.02 12.27 -10.57
N LEU A 188 20.18 11.96 -9.59
CA LEU A 188 19.74 12.90 -8.57
C LEU A 188 20.78 13.04 -7.45
N SER A 189 20.92 14.25 -6.92
CA SER A 189 21.76 14.47 -5.74
C SER A 189 21.24 13.65 -4.54
N PRO A 190 22.08 12.87 -3.87
CA PRO A 190 21.65 12.07 -2.70
C PRO A 190 21.19 12.92 -1.51
N GLU A 191 21.57 14.21 -1.48
CA GLU A 191 21.23 15.16 -0.41
C GLU A 191 20.01 16.04 -0.77
N GLY A 192 19.44 15.86 -1.96
CA GLY A 192 18.32 16.67 -2.45
C GLY A 192 16.98 16.25 -1.86
N ILE A 193 16.11 17.22 -1.58
CA ILE A 193 14.70 16.99 -1.32
C ILE A 193 14.00 16.86 -2.67
N VAL A 194 13.24 15.78 -2.87
CA VAL A 194 12.47 15.55 -4.09
C VAL A 194 10.99 15.59 -3.77
N ALA A 195 10.22 16.34 -4.57
CA ALA A 195 8.77 16.31 -4.53
C ALA A 195 8.24 15.59 -5.77
N ILE A 196 7.32 14.65 -5.56
CA ILE A 196 6.62 13.95 -6.63
C ILE A 196 5.21 14.53 -6.71
N MET A 197 4.85 15.09 -7.87
CA MET A 197 3.52 15.62 -8.12
C MET A 197 2.74 14.68 -9.02
N ASP A 198 1.70 14.05 -8.48
CA ASP A 198 0.74 13.21 -9.20
C ASP A 198 -0.46 14.06 -9.62
N ILE A 199 -0.57 14.37 -10.91
CA ILE A 199 -1.67 15.13 -11.49
C ILE A 199 -2.71 14.16 -12.03
N GLY A 200 -3.67 13.79 -11.17
CA GLY A 200 -4.74 12.85 -11.49
C GLY A 200 -5.94 13.50 -12.21
N ALA A 201 -6.95 12.70 -12.51
CA ALA A 201 -8.15 13.16 -13.21
C ALA A 201 -9.03 14.10 -12.37
N THR A 202 -9.07 13.91 -11.05
CA THR A 202 -9.93 14.68 -10.13
C THR A 202 -9.16 15.33 -8.99
N MET A 203 -7.99 14.84 -8.68
CA MET A 203 -7.15 15.32 -7.58
C MET A 203 -5.69 15.38 -8.00
N THR A 204 -4.97 16.36 -7.45
CA THR A 204 -3.50 16.41 -7.53
C THR A 204 -2.94 16.14 -6.14
N THR A 205 -1.98 15.23 -6.05
CA THR A 205 -1.32 14.86 -4.79
C THR A 205 0.18 15.19 -4.89
N ILE A 206 0.75 15.70 -3.82
CA ILE A 206 2.19 15.97 -3.70
C ILE A 206 2.74 15.04 -2.60
N TYR A 207 3.80 14.34 -2.94
CA TYR A 207 4.55 13.47 -2.05
C TYR A 207 5.95 14.01 -1.79
#